data_0e79048872e961d55f0ac0f3c26aefab
#
_entry.id   0e79048872e961d55f0ac0f3c26aefab
#
_cell.length_a   1.000
_cell.length_b   1.000
_cell.length_c   1.000
_cell.angle_alpha   90.00
_cell.angle_beta   90.00
_cell.angle_gamma   90.00
#
_symmetry.space_group_name_H-M   'P 1'
#
loop_
_entity.id
_entity.type
_entity.pdbx_description
1 polymer ?
#
loop_
_entity_poly.entity_id
_entity_poly.type
_entity_poly.pdbx_seq_one_letter_code
_entity_poly.pdbx_strand_id
1 'polypeptide(L)'
;MWDTPVEHQTVDHQPLQPLTKQQERIWSRYEPDPNTRGYPFVNIGNRLMATVLFAPAAMAGKTWSQIASAMQDPSSPIARDVIGAANYFTAAICQVTGNRPASVCSAPFIKNLQSRL
;
A
#
# COMPACT_ATOMS: atom_id res chain seq x y z
N MET A 1 3.12 13.48 -11.43
CA MET A 1 1.68 13.79 -11.28
C MET A 1 1.16 13.05 -10.06
N TRP A 2 0.60 13.76 -9.14
CA TRP A 2 0.00 13.18 -7.94
C TRP A 2 -1.43 12.81 -8.28
N ASP A 3 -1.72 11.53 -8.32
CA ASP A 3 -3.11 11.11 -8.45
C ASP A 3 -3.83 11.34 -7.12
N THR A 4 -4.91 12.09 -7.20
CA THR A 4 -5.81 12.31 -6.07
C THR A 4 -6.48 10.99 -5.69
N PRO A 5 -6.53 10.66 -4.40
CA PRO A 5 -7.30 9.51 -3.98
C PRO A 5 -8.78 9.68 -4.38
N VAL A 6 -9.38 8.59 -4.84
CA VAL A 6 -10.78 8.55 -5.25
C VAL A 6 -11.53 7.58 -4.37
N GLU A 7 -12.56 8.06 -3.71
CA GLU A 7 -13.54 7.19 -3.06
C GLU A 7 -14.56 6.74 -4.10
N HIS A 8 -14.25 5.61 -4.74
CA HIS A 8 -15.03 5.13 -5.87
C HIS A 8 -16.42 4.63 -5.46
N GLN A 9 -16.52 3.98 -4.29
CA GLN A 9 -17.76 3.41 -3.78
C GLN A 9 -17.93 3.71 -2.29
N THR A 10 -19.19 3.75 -1.86
CA THR A 10 -19.56 3.72 -0.43
C THR A 10 -19.32 2.32 0.15
N VAL A 11 -19.45 2.19 1.47
CA VAL A 11 -19.38 0.89 2.17
C VAL A 11 -20.43 -0.10 1.65
N ASP A 12 -21.57 0.39 1.14
CA ASP A 12 -22.63 -0.42 0.57
C ASP A 12 -22.49 -0.63 -0.94
N HIS A 13 -21.27 -0.39 -1.47
CA HIS A 13 -20.93 -0.53 -2.89
C HIS A 13 -21.73 0.37 -3.85
N GLN A 14 -22.28 1.48 -3.35
CA GLN A 14 -22.93 2.46 -4.22
C GLN A 14 -21.87 3.36 -4.87
N PRO A 15 -22.04 3.71 -6.14
CA PRO A 15 -21.10 4.62 -6.83
C PRO A 15 -20.99 5.96 -6.09
N LEU A 16 -19.78 6.41 -5.84
CA LEU A 16 -19.51 7.66 -5.15
C LEU A 16 -18.75 8.65 -6.04
N GLN A 17 -17.54 8.30 -6.44
CA GLN A 17 -16.73 9.14 -7.33
C GLN A 17 -16.32 8.36 -8.58
N PRO A 18 -16.46 8.94 -9.78
CA PRO A 18 -15.99 8.29 -10.99
C PRO A 18 -14.45 8.28 -11.02
N LEU A 19 -13.89 7.19 -11.53
CA LEU A 19 -12.48 7.14 -11.86
C LEU A 19 -12.19 8.00 -13.09
N THR A 20 -10.99 8.57 -13.14
CA THR A 20 -10.48 9.14 -14.40
C THR A 20 -10.20 8.01 -15.40
N LYS A 21 -10.16 8.36 -16.70
CA LYS A 21 -9.80 7.38 -17.75
C LYS A 21 -8.42 6.75 -17.51
N GLN A 22 -7.50 7.50 -16.93
CA GLN A 22 -6.16 6.99 -16.60
C GLN A 22 -6.21 5.99 -15.45
N GLN A 23 -6.92 6.30 -14.38
CA GLN A 23 -7.10 5.40 -13.23
C GLN A 23 -7.78 4.10 -13.66
N GLU A 24 -8.87 4.19 -14.44
CA GLU A 24 -9.55 3.02 -14.97
C GLU A 24 -8.64 2.16 -15.85
N ARG A 25 -7.83 2.79 -16.71
CA ARG A 25 -6.87 2.07 -17.57
C ARG A 25 -5.82 1.33 -16.76
N ILE A 26 -5.29 1.97 -15.71
CA ILE A 26 -4.28 1.34 -14.84
C ILE A 26 -4.91 0.18 -14.08
N TRP A 27 -6.05 0.40 -13.47
CA TRP A 27 -6.73 -0.63 -12.69
C TRP A 27 -7.12 -1.84 -13.56
N SER A 28 -7.74 -1.59 -14.72
CA SER A 28 -8.11 -2.66 -15.67
C SER A 28 -6.92 -3.46 -16.20
N ARG A 29 -5.74 -2.85 -16.23
CA ARG A 29 -4.52 -3.56 -16.64
C ARG A 29 -4.09 -4.63 -15.64
N TYR A 30 -4.26 -4.36 -14.34
CA TYR A 30 -3.84 -5.25 -13.26
C TYR A 30 -4.98 -6.13 -12.75
N GLU A 31 -6.20 -5.64 -12.80
CA GLU A 31 -7.41 -6.36 -12.40
C GLU A 31 -8.48 -6.16 -13.48
N PRO A 32 -8.42 -6.94 -14.58
CA PRO A 32 -9.26 -6.72 -15.75
C PRO A 32 -10.74 -7.02 -15.51
N ASP A 33 -11.08 -7.95 -14.60
CA ASP A 33 -12.48 -8.28 -14.31
C ASP A 33 -13.04 -7.30 -13.25
N PRO A 34 -13.97 -6.42 -13.63
CA PRO A 34 -14.53 -5.43 -12.72
C PRO A 34 -15.32 -6.05 -11.55
N ASN A 35 -15.75 -7.31 -11.67
CA ASN A 35 -16.52 -7.98 -10.62
C ASN A 35 -15.65 -8.55 -9.50
N THR A 36 -14.35 -8.72 -9.75
CA THR A 36 -13.40 -9.32 -8.80
C THR A 36 -12.32 -8.35 -8.34
N ARG A 37 -12.41 -7.08 -8.71
CA ARG A 37 -11.44 -6.06 -8.33
C ARG A 37 -11.33 -5.93 -6.82
N GLY A 38 -10.10 -5.91 -6.31
CA GLY A 38 -9.80 -5.70 -4.89
C GLY A 38 -9.80 -4.23 -4.49
N TYR A 39 -10.17 -3.97 -3.25
CA TYR A 39 -10.13 -2.65 -2.62
C TYR A 39 -9.30 -2.72 -1.33
N PRO A 40 -8.49 -1.70 -1.02
CA PRO A 40 -8.13 -0.56 -1.88
C PRO A 40 -7.23 -0.97 -3.04
N PHE A 41 -7.27 -0.25 -4.15
CA PHE A 41 -6.25 -0.33 -5.18
C PHE A 41 -5.31 0.87 -5.05
N VAL A 42 -4.04 0.61 -4.83
CA VAL A 42 -3.01 1.64 -4.65
C VAL A 42 -1.98 1.52 -5.75
N ASN A 43 -1.70 2.64 -6.43
CA ASN A 43 -0.63 2.75 -7.42
C ASN A 43 0.30 3.88 -7.03
N ILE A 44 1.56 3.59 -6.82
CA ILE A 44 2.59 4.58 -6.50
C ILE A 44 3.53 4.69 -7.70
N GLY A 45 3.27 5.69 -8.55
CA GLY A 45 4.10 6.04 -9.71
C GLY A 45 4.39 4.89 -10.67
N ASN A 46 3.50 3.93 -10.81
CA ASN A 46 3.68 2.67 -11.55
C ASN A 46 4.88 1.82 -11.09
N ARG A 47 5.39 2.08 -9.88
CA ARG A 47 6.47 1.31 -9.25
C ARG A 47 5.94 0.25 -8.30
N LEU A 48 4.86 0.56 -7.62
CA LEU A 48 4.20 -0.35 -6.70
C LEU A 48 2.70 -0.28 -6.92
N MET A 49 2.07 -1.45 -7.13
CA MET A 49 0.63 -1.60 -7.11
C MET A 49 0.26 -2.63 -6.04
N ALA A 50 -0.76 -2.31 -5.25
CA ALA A 50 -1.23 -3.18 -4.19
C ALA A 50 -2.74 -3.08 -4.01
N THR A 51 -3.37 -4.23 -3.76
CA THR A 51 -4.79 -4.34 -3.42
C THR A 51 -5.00 -4.86 -2.00
N VAL A 52 -4.03 -5.63 -1.49
CA VAL A 52 -3.98 -6.10 -0.11
C VAL A 52 -2.68 -5.61 0.51
N LEU A 53 -2.79 -4.86 1.60
CA LEU A 53 -1.62 -4.25 2.25
C LEU A 53 -1.00 -5.18 3.30
N PHE A 54 -1.84 -5.89 4.04
CA PHE A 54 -1.45 -6.86 5.07
C PHE A 54 -2.63 -7.79 5.37
N ALA A 55 -2.35 -8.91 6.03
CA ALA A 55 -3.38 -9.89 6.39
C ALA A 55 -4.07 -9.52 7.71
N PRO A 56 -5.31 -9.02 7.72
CA PRO A 56 -6.01 -8.65 8.95
C PRO A 56 -6.16 -9.81 9.92
N ALA A 57 -6.20 -11.05 9.41
CA ALA A 57 -6.30 -12.26 10.21
C ALA A 57 -5.15 -12.43 11.21
N ALA A 58 -3.97 -11.89 10.92
CA ALA A 58 -2.83 -11.91 11.84
C ALA A 58 -3.09 -11.14 13.14
N MET A 59 -4.04 -10.20 13.11
CA MET A 59 -4.42 -9.37 14.26
C MET A 59 -5.70 -9.84 14.96
N ALA A 60 -6.35 -10.86 14.44
CA ALA A 60 -7.60 -11.37 15.00
C ALA A 60 -7.45 -11.80 16.45
N GLY A 61 -8.41 -11.41 17.30
CA GLY A 61 -8.41 -11.74 18.72
C GLY A 61 -7.36 -11.01 19.59
N LYS A 62 -6.64 -10.04 19.02
CA LYS A 62 -5.65 -9.26 19.76
C LYS A 62 -6.20 -7.89 20.15
N THR A 63 -5.77 -7.40 21.31
CA THR A 63 -6.06 -6.04 21.75
C THR A 63 -5.15 -5.04 21.02
N TRP A 64 -5.53 -3.76 21.03
CA TRP A 64 -4.71 -2.67 20.51
C TRP A 64 -3.30 -2.65 21.11
N SER A 65 -3.21 -2.87 22.42
CA SER A 65 -1.94 -2.89 23.15
C SER A 65 -1.05 -4.05 22.70
N GLN A 66 -1.63 -5.24 22.49
CA GLN A 66 -0.90 -6.40 21.98
C GLN A 66 -0.39 -6.17 20.55
N ILE A 67 -1.20 -5.56 19.67
CA ILE A 67 -0.79 -5.24 18.31
C ILE A 67 0.34 -4.19 18.34
N ALA A 68 0.19 -3.13 19.12
CA ALA A 68 1.21 -2.10 19.26
C ALA A 68 2.55 -2.66 19.77
N SER A 69 2.51 -3.52 20.78
CA SER A 69 3.71 -4.20 21.29
C SER A 69 4.33 -5.12 20.24
N ALA A 70 3.51 -5.88 19.51
CA ALA A 70 4.00 -6.78 18.47
C ALA A 70 4.68 -6.01 17.31
N MET A 71 4.22 -4.81 16.98
CA MET A 71 4.86 -3.97 15.95
C MET A 71 6.25 -3.46 16.36
N GLN A 72 6.56 -3.44 17.66
CA GLN A 72 7.89 -3.07 18.15
C GLN A 72 8.89 -4.23 18.10
N ASP A 73 8.42 -5.45 17.92
CA ASP A 73 9.25 -6.65 17.83
C ASP A 73 9.45 -7.05 16.36
N PRO A 74 10.66 -6.84 15.77
CA PRO A 74 10.94 -7.18 14.38
C PRO A 74 10.77 -8.68 14.05
N SER A 75 10.79 -9.56 15.04
CA SER A 75 10.59 -10.99 14.86
C SER A 75 9.11 -11.38 14.81
N SER A 76 8.22 -10.49 15.25
CA SER A 76 6.78 -10.70 15.25
C SER A 76 6.22 -10.84 13.82
N PRO A 77 5.32 -11.81 13.57
CA PRO A 77 4.61 -11.89 12.29
C PRO A 77 3.85 -10.61 11.94
N ILE A 78 3.27 -9.92 12.92
CA ILE A 78 2.57 -8.65 12.74
C ILE A 78 3.53 -7.56 12.26
N ALA A 79 4.69 -7.42 12.90
CA ALA A 79 5.70 -6.45 12.48
C ALA A 79 6.19 -6.74 11.05
N ARG A 80 6.46 -7.98 10.72
CA ARG A 80 6.89 -8.38 9.37
C ARG A 80 5.86 -8.03 8.32
N ASP A 81 4.59 -8.27 8.59
CA ASP A 81 3.49 -8.03 7.66
C ASP A 81 3.21 -6.52 7.52
N VAL A 82 2.91 -5.85 8.63
CA VAL A 82 2.49 -4.43 8.62
C VAL A 82 3.66 -3.49 8.32
N ILE A 83 4.77 -3.62 9.02
CA ILE A 83 5.95 -2.77 8.81
C ILE A 83 6.64 -3.11 7.50
N GLY A 84 6.64 -4.37 7.10
CA GLY A 84 7.14 -4.80 5.79
C GLY A 84 6.37 -4.13 4.65
N ALA A 85 5.05 -4.13 4.68
CA ALA A 85 4.21 -3.43 3.72
C ALA A 85 4.51 -1.92 3.71
N ALA A 86 4.52 -1.28 4.88
CA ALA A 86 4.84 0.15 5.02
C ALA A 86 6.20 0.50 4.42
N ASN A 87 7.20 -0.34 4.59
CA ASN A 87 8.54 -0.13 4.03
C ASN A 87 8.56 -0.22 2.50
N TYR A 88 7.77 -1.11 1.89
CA TYR A 88 7.62 -1.15 0.43
C TYR A 88 6.95 0.12 -0.11
N PHE A 89 5.90 0.61 0.56
CA PHE A 89 5.29 1.89 0.21
C PHE A 89 6.31 3.04 0.32
N THR A 90 7.06 3.09 1.41
CA THR A 90 8.11 4.09 1.62
C THR A 90 9.15 4.02 0.51
N ALA A 91 9.61 2.84 0.14
CA ALA A 91 10.58 2.65 -0.94
C ALA A 91 10.05 3.16 -2.29
N ALA A 92 8.79 2.85 -2.62
CA ALA A 92 8.16 3.32 -3.85
C ALA A 92 7.98 4.84 -3.86
N ILE A 93 7.54 5.43 -2.74
CA ILE A 93 7.43 6.89 -2.58
C ILE A 93 8.80 7.53 -2.75
N CYS A 94 9.83 6.98 -2.15
CA CYS A 94 11.21 7.48 -2.30
C CYS A 94 11.69 7.48 -3.76
N GLN A 95 11.33 6.47 -4.55
CA GLN A 95 11.64 6.48 -5.99
C GLN A 95 10.92 7.62 -6.72
N VAL A 96 9.64 7.82 -6.44
CA VAL A 96 8.82 8.85 -7.11
C VAL A 96 9.25 10.26 -6.71
N THR A 97 9.71 10.45 -5.46
CA THR A 97 10.13 11.76 -4.94
C THR A 97 11.60 12.09 -5.19
N GLY A 98 12.33 11.24 -5.92
CA GLY A 98 13.78 11.41 -6.12
C GLY A 98 14.57 11.27 -4.82
N ASN A 99 14.20 10.31 -3.98
CA ASN A 99 14.81 10.02 -2.67
C ASN A 99 14.72 11.18 -1.68
N ARG A 100 13.59 11.84 -1.63
CA ARG A 100 13.31 12.91 -0.66
C ARG A 100 12.13 12.55 0.25
N PRO A 101 12.22 12.83 1.58
CA PRO A 101 13.38 13.40 2.28
C PRO A 101 14.53 12.38 2.45
N ALA A 102 15.77 12.87 2.37
CA ALA A 102 16.94 12.02 2.47
C ALA A 102 17.06 11.31 3.83
N SER A 103 16.54 11.92 4.90
CA SER A 103 16.50 11.32 6.25
C SER A 103 15.77 9.99 6.31
N VAL A 104 14.80 9.74 5.40
CA VAL A 104 14.07 8.49 5.29
C VAL A 104 14.63 7.64 4.15
N CYS A 105 14.79 8.23 2.97
CA CYS A 105 15.08 7.51 1.74
C CYS A 105 16.52 7.01 1.64
N SER A 106 17.45 7.55 2.43
CA SER A 106 18.84 7.06 2.47
C SER A 106 19.05 5.84 3.37
N ALA A 107 18.04 5.40 4.12
CA ALA A 107 18.15 4.23 4.96
C ALA A 107 18.51 2.98 4.14
N PRO A 108 19.50 2.17 4.55
CA PRO A 108 19.99 1.05 3.74
C PRO A 108 18.90 0.03 3.39
N PHE A 109 17.96 -0.24 4.31
CA PHE A 109 16.86 -1.16 4.05
C PHE A 109 15.85 -0.61 3.02
N ILE A 110 15.61 0.71 3.00
CA ILE A 110 14.75 1.35 1.98
C ILE A 110 15.41 1.25 0.61
N LYS A 111 16.71 1.53 0.51
CA LYS A 111 17.45 1.38 -0.75
C LYS A 111 17.46 -0.06 -1.25
N ASN A 112 17.59 -1.03 -0.36
CA ASN A 112 17.50 -2.44 -0.72
C ASN A 112 16.12 -2.79 -1.30
N LEU A 113 15.04 -2.27 -0.70
CA LEU A 113 13.70 -2.49 -1.23
C LEU A 113 13.48 -1.79 -2.58
N GLN A 114 14.01 -0.58 -2.77
CA GLN A 114 13.95 0.11 -4.06
C GLN A 114 14.54 -0.71 -5.21
N SER A 115 15.58 -1.49 -4.96
CA SER A 115 16.18 -2.35 -5.99
C SER A 115 15.29 -3.53 -6.41
N ARG A 116 14.19 -3.77 -5.70
CA ARG A 116 13.23 -4.85 -5.97
C ARG A 116 11.93 -4.36 -6.60
N LEU A 117 11.76 -3.05 -6.73
CA LEU A 117 10.63 -2.40 -7.38
C LEU A 117 10.94 -2.13 -8.85
#